data_33c6fb5a57e0ea2113ea31b2c04ef02f
#
_entry.id   33c6fb5a57e0ea2113ea31b2c04ef02f
#
_cell.length_a   1.000
_cell.length_b   1.000
_cell.length_c   1.000
_cell.angle_alpha   90.00
_cell.angle_beta   90.00
_cell.angle_gamma   90.00
#
_symmetry.space_group_name_H-M   'P 1'
#
loop_
_entity.id
_entity.type
_entity.pdbx_description
1 polymer ?
#
loop_
_entity_poly.entity_id
_entity_poly.type
_entity_poly.pdbx_seq_one_letter_code
_entity_poly.pdbx_strand_id
1 'polypeptide(L)'
;MALKLYLHPLSSYCHKVLIALYENDIAFEPQIVDGATFAAFKQLWPLGKFPLLHDEERNQLIPESSIIIEYLATHYPGPVQLIPADPDLAREVRVRDRFFDNYLHTPMQKFANDRLRPAEKRDPFGLEEAKTAYRAALDILESDIGTKTWILGDEFTMADCAAGPPLFYGDRCYGPFRASHPKSLAYLDRLMARPSYARALREAQPYFHLLPK
;
A
#
# COMPACT_ATOMS: atom_id res chain seq x y z
N MET A 1 6.77 16.96 -17.02
CA MET A 1 7.30 15.83 -16.24
C MET A 1 6.96 14.56 -16.97
N ALA A 2 7.88 13.61 -17.05
CA ALA A 2 7.70 12.39 -17.85
C ALA A 2 6.78 11.35 -17.20
N LEU A 3 6.67 11.35 -15.86
CA LEU A 3 5.87 10.37 -15.13
C LEU A 3 4.54 10.98 -14.67
N LYS A 4 3.43 10.32 -15.00
CA LYS A 4 2.10 10.61 -14.46
C LYS A 4 1.61 9.44 -13.63
N LEU A 5 1.17 9.72 -12.40
CA LEU A 5 0.60 8.70 -11.51
C LEU A 5 -0.91 8.93 -11.36
N TYR A 6 -1.71 8.04 -11.90
CA TYR A 6 -3.15 8.00 -11.68
C TYR A 6 -3.43 7.35 -10.33
N LEU A 7 -4.03 8.11 -9.42
CA LEU A 7 -4.18 7.71 -8.04
C LEU A 7 -5.45 8.28 -7.39
N HIS A 8 -5.88 7.64 -6.31
CA HIS A 8 -6.80 8.26 -5.36
C HIS A 8 -6.09 8.39 -4.00
N PRO A 9 -6.14 9.56 -3.32
CA PRO A 9 -5.38 9.80 -2.09
C PRO A 9 -5.65 8.85 -0.93
N LEU A 10 -6.83 8.21 -0.89
CA LEU A 10 -7.16 7.20 0.13
C LEU A 10 -6.85 5.77 -0.29
N SER A 11 -6.35 5.56 -1.51
CA SER A 11 -6.04 4.21 -1.94
C SER A 11 -4.76 3.70 -1.28
N SER A 12 -4.89 2.62 -0.54
CA SER A 12 -3.80 1.93 0.11
C SER A 12 -2.72 1.47 -0.87
N TYR A 13 -3.09 0.95 -2.05
CA TYR A 13 -2.13 0.61 -3.10
C TYR A 13 -1.45 1.83 -3.73
N CYS A 14 -2.13 3.00 -3.77
CA CYS A 14 -1.49 4.24 -4.18
C CYS A 14 -0.47 4.70 -3.13
N HIS A 15 -0.77 4.60 -1.83
CA HIS A 15 0.20 4.91 -0.78
C HIS A 15 1.48 4.09 -0.92
N LYS A 16 1.39 2.79 -1.23
CA LYS A 16 2.53 1.91 -1.46
C LYS A 16 3.47 2.48 -2.54
N VAL A 17 2.93 2.95 -3.66
CA VAL A 17 3.71 3.56 -4.75
C VAL A 17 4.22 4.95 -4.36
N LEU A 18 3.40 5.76 -3.67
CA LEU A 18 3.82 7.09 -3.20
C LEU A 18 5.01 7.01 -2.25
N ILE A 19 5.03 6.03 -1.34
CA ILE A 19 6.18 5.79 -0.45
C ILE A 19 7.45 5.56 -1.29
N ALA A 20 7.38 4.68 -2.29
CA ALA A 20 8.53 4.36 -3.14
C ALA A 20 9.04 5.57 -3.93
N LEU A 21 8.12 6.38 -4.48
CA LEU A 21 8.45 7.61 -5.20
C LEU A 21 9.14 8.63 -4.27
N TYR A 22 8.62 8.80 -3.05
CA TYR A 22 9.17 9.75 -2.07
C TYR A 22 10.48 9.28 -1.44
N GLU A 23 10.70 7.96 -1.27
CA GLU A 23 11.98 7.42 -0.81
C GLU A 23 13.13 7.73 -1.77
N ASN A 24 12.81 7.83 -3.05
CA ASN A 24 13.81 8.00 -4.11
C ASN A 24 13.74 9.39 -4.79
N ASP A 25 13.01 10.34 -4.20
CA ASP A 25 12.84 11.70 -4.70
C ASP A 25 12.46 11.76 -6.20
N ILE A 26 11.69 10.75 -6.66
CA ILE A 26 11.25 10.64 -8.04
C ILE A 26 10.12 11.64 -8.30
N ALA A 27 10.35 12.58 -9.22
CA ALA A 27 9.36 13.57 -9.61
C ALA A 27 8.27 12.93 -10.49
N PHE A 28 7.00 13.22 -10.18
CA PHE A 28 5.84 12.77 -10.95
C PHE A 28 4.71 13.81 -10.90
N GLU A 29 3.80 13.75 -11.85
CA GLU A 29 2.57 14.53 -11.89
C GLU A 29 1.40 13.68 -11.37
N PRO A 30 0.75 14.05 -10.26
CA PRO A 30 -0.41 13.30 -9.76
C PRO A 30 -1.64 13.57 -10.62
N GLN A 31 -2.29 12.50 -11.07
CA GLN A 31 -3.57 12.51 -11.77
C GLN A 31 -4.64 11.93 -10.84
N ILE A 32 -5.41 12.80 -10.20
CA ILE A 32 -6.42 12.34 -9.22
C ILE A 32 -7.58 11.65 -9.95
N VAL A 33 -7.85 10.42 -9.56
CA VAL A 33 -8.98 9.63 -10.05
C VAL A 33 -10.11 9.71 -9.03
N ASP A 34 -11.16 10.42 -9.38
CA ASP A 34 -12.38 10.63 -8.57
C ASP A 34 -13.64 10.38 -9.41
N GLY A 35 -14.82 10.69 -8.86
CA GLY A 35 -16.08 10.49 -9.56
C GLY A 35 -16.18 11.24 -10.91
N ALA A 36 -15.53 12.40 -11.05
CA ALA A 36 -15.55 13.19 -12.27
C ALA A 36 -14.58 12.66 -13.34
N THR A 37 -13.43 12.14 -12.93
CA THR A 37 -12.34 11.71 -13.81
C THR A 37 -12.35 10.20 -14.10
N PHE A 38 -13.11 9.41 -13.34
CA PHE A 38 -13.12 7.94 -13.42
C PHE A 38 -13.49 7.39 -14.80
N ALA A 39 -14.46 8.02 -15.48
CA ALA A 39 -14.86 7.57 -16.82
C ALA A 39 -13.74 7.74 -17.84
N ALA A 40 -13.01 8.87 -17.81
CA ALA A 40 -11.85 9.10 -18.66
C ALA A 40 -10.69 8.16 -18.30
N PHE A 41 -10.45 7.92 -17.02
CA PHE A 41 -9.45 6.96 -16.55
C PHE A 41 -9.72 5.54 -17.08
N LYS A 42 -10.99 5.10 -17.12
CA LYS A 42 -11.37 3.79 -17.68
C LYS A 42 -11.14 3.66 -19.19
N GLN A 43 -11.07 4.75 -19.94
CA GLN A 43 -10.65 4.70 -21.34
C GLN A 43 -9.16 4.38 -21.48
N LEU A 44 -8.34 4.86 -20.53
CA LEU A 44 -6.93 4.57 -20.47
C LEU A 44 -6.65 3.16 -19.90
N TRP A 45 -7.35 2.78 -18.81
CA TRP A 45 -7.20 1.50 -18.14
C TRP A 45 -8.58 0.88 -17.84
N PRO A 46 -9.09 -0.02 -18.72
CA PRO A 46 -10.48 -0.53 -18.64
C PRO A 46 -10.84 -1.23 -17.33
N LEU A 47 -9.87 -1.81 -16.63
CA LEU A 47 -10.11 -2.41 -15.31
C LEU A 47 -10.47 -1.39 -14.23
N GLY A 48 -10.19 -0.09 -14.45
CA GLY A 48 -10.51 0.99 -13.51
C GLY A 48 -9.77 0.86 -12.17
N LYS A 49 -8.64 0.15 -12.14
CA LYS A 49 -7.80 -0.04 -10.95
C LYS A 49 -6.65 0.96 -10.93
N PHE A 50 -6.44 1.59 -9.80
CA PHE A 50 -5.30 2.46 -9.54
C PHE A 50 -4.50 1.94 -8.33
N PRO A 51 -3.18 2.24 -8.24
CA PRO A 51 -2.40 3.15 -9.08
C PRO A 51 -2.13 2.62 -10.48
N LEU A 52 -1.99 3.55 -11.43
CA LEU A 52 -1.45 3.32 -12.77
C LEU A 52 -0.37 4.36 -13.01
N LEU A 53 0.84 3.92 -13.39
CA LEU A 53 1.90 4.82 -13.80
C LEU A 53 1.92 4.92 -15.32
N HIS A 54 2.00 6.15 -15.83
CA HIS A 54 2.25 6.43 -17.24
C HIS A 54 3.60 7.12 -17.40
N ASP A 55 4.54 6.42 -18.01
CA ASP A 55 5.81 6.99 -18.44
C ASP A 55 5.67 7.49 -19.86
N GLU A 56 5.53 8.82 -20.02
CA GLU A 56 5.33 9.46 -21.33
C GLU A 56 6.60 9.41 -22.19
N GLU A 57 7.80 9.44 -21.59
CA GLU A 57 9.05 9.37 -22.35
C GLU A 57 9.26 8.00 -22.98
N ARG A 58 8.83 6.95 -22.31
CA ARG A 58 8.92 5.56 -22.77
C ARG A 58 7.64 5.08 -23.42
N ASN A 59 6.58 5.91 -23.41
CA ASN A 59 5.24 5.57 -23.88
C ASN A 59 4.74 4.24 -23.30
N GLN A 60 4.85 4.09 -21.98
CA GLN A 60 4.46 2.87 -21.27
C GLN A 60 3.42 3.16 -20.20
N LEU A 61 2.40 2.30 -20.13
CA LEU A 61 1.44 2.23 -19.03
C LEU A 61 1.80 1.04 -18.14
N ILE A 62 2.07 1.31 -16.87
CA ILE A 62 2.50 0.31 -15.91
C ILE A 62 1.43 0.17 -14.84
N PRO A 63 0.61 -0.88 -14.87
CA PRO A 63 -0.31 -1.23 -13.79
C PRO A 63 0.39 -2.02 -12.70
N GLU A 64 -0.34 -2.27 -11.59
CA GLU A 64 0.07 -3.05 -10.42
C GLU A 64 1.15 -2.36 -9.57
N SER A 65 0.82 -2.09 -8.31
CA SER A 65 1.67 -1.29 -7.41
C SER A 65 3.08 -1.85 -7.24
N SER A 66 3.23 -3.19 -7.13
CA SER A 66 4.56 -3.81 -7.02
C SER A 66 5.34 -3.70 -8.31
N ILE A 67 4.67 -3.86 -9.46
CA ILE A 67 5.31 -3.74 -10.78
C ILE A 67 5.72 -2.30 -11.06
N ILE A 68 4.93 -1.32 -10.61
CA ILE A 68 5.32 0.09 -10.67
C ILE A 68 6.62 0.31 -9.89
N ILE A 69 6.74 -0.23 -8.67
CA ILE A 69 7.95 -0.08 -7.86
C ILE A 69 9.16 -0.77 -8.53
N GLU A 70 8.99 -1.96 -9.09
CA GLU A 70 10.05 -2.65 -9.85
C GLU A 70 10.47 -1.85 -11.09
N TYR A 71 9.51 -1.26 -11.80
CA TYR A 71 9.77 -0.39 -12.94
C TYR A 71 10.58 0.85 -12.52
N LEU A 72 10.17 1.50 -11.43
CA LEU A 72 10.88 2.67 -10.89
C LEU A 72 12.30 2.30 -10.44
N ALA A 73 12.49 1.18 -9.76
CA ALA A 73 13.81 0.70 -9.34
C ALA A 73 14.74 0.44 -10.53
N THR A 74 14.19 0.05 -11.68
CA THR A 74 14.96 -0.25 -12.90
C THR A 74 15.30 1.00 -13.70
N HIS A 75 14.34 1.92 -13.85
CA HIS A 75 14.45 3.03 -14.80
C HIS A 75 14.68 4.39 -14.14
N TYR A 76 14.38 4.52 -12.85
CA TYR A 76 14.47 5.73 -12.05
C TYR A 76 15.13 5.44 -10.69
N PRO A 77 16.34 4.84 -10.66
CA PRO A 77 17.00 4.51 -9.41
C PRO A 77 17.27 5.77 -8.58
N GLY A 78 17.11 5.64 -7.26
CA GLY A 78 17.36 6.70 -6.29
C GLY A 78 18.22 6.20 -5.13
N PRO A 79 18.29 6.97 -4.03
CA PRO A 79 19.17 6.67 -2.91
C PRO A 79 18.77 5.40 -2.12
N VAL A 80 17.50 4.99 -2.18
CA VAL A 80 17.02 3.81 -1.45
C VAL A 80 16.82 2.63 -2.41
N GLN A 81 17.59 1.56 -2.20
CA GLN A 81 17.48 0.35 -2.98
C GLN A 81 16.30 -0.50 -2.49
N LEU A 82 15.09 -0.20 -2.99
CA LEU A 82 13.85 -0.90 -2.58
C LEU A 82 13.84 -2.39 -2.95
N ILE A 83 14.62 -2.79 -3.94
CA ILE A 83 14.80 -4.19 -4.35
C ILE A 83 16.29 -4.47 -4.35
N PRO A 84 16.79 -5.35 -3.48
CA PRO A 84 18.21 -5.71 -3.43
C PRO A 84 18.73 -6.28 -4.75
N ALA A 85 20.03 -6.06 -5.04
CA ALA A 85 20.67 -6.62 -6.22
C ALA A 85 20.88 -8.15 -6.09
N ASP A 86 21.02 -8.65 -4.87
CA ASP A 86 21.09 -10.09 -4.60
C ASP A 86 19.75 -10.75 -4.94
N PRO A 87 19.73 -11.78 -5.83
CA PRO A 87 18.49 -12.37 -6.31
C PRO A 87 17.71 -13.12 -5.23
N ASP A 88 18.38 -13.68 -4.24
CA ASP A 88 17.71 -14.39 -3.15
C ASP A 88 17.07 -13.40 -2.17
N LEU A 89 17.76 -12.32 -1.82
CA LEU A 89 17.16 -11.25 -1.03
C LEU A 89 16.02 -10.55 -1.79
N ALA A 90 16.18 -10.31 -3.10
CA ALA A 90 15.11 -9.74 -3.93
C ALA A 90 13.87 -10.65 -3.96
N ARG A 91 14.06 -11.98 -3.98
CA ARG A 91 12.96 -12.95 -3.87
C ARG A 91 12.27 -12.81 -2.51
N GLU A 92 13.02 -12.73 -1.40
CA GLU A 92 12.47 -12.55 -0.06
C GLU A 92 11.66 -11.24 0.05
N VAL A 93 12.16 -10.15 -0.52
CA VAL A 93 11.41 -8.87 -0.61
C VAL A 93 10.06 -9.09 -1.30
N ARG A 94 10.05 -9.79 -2.46
CA ARG A 94 8.80 -10.09 -3.19
C ARG A 94 7.86 -11.01 -2.43
N VAL A 95 8.39 -11.98 -1.67
CA VAL A 95 7.57 -12.84 -0.79
C VAL A 95 6.87 -12.00 0.26
N ARG A 96 7.59 -11.08 0.92
CA ARG A 96 7.00 -10.22 1.94
C ARG A 96 6.03 -9.19 1.35
N ASP A 97 6.35 -8.63 0.19
CA ASP A 97 5.44 -7.76 -0.57
C ASP A 97 4.11 -8.48 -0.87
N ARG A 98 4.16 -9.71 -1.40
CA ARG A 98 2.96 -10.52 -1.64
C ARG A 98 2.24 -10.91 -0.35
N PHE A 99 2.98 -11.15 0.74
CA PHE A 99 2.37 -11.41 2.05
C PHE A 99 1.49 -10.23 2.49
N PHE A 100 2.00 -9.01 2.44
CA PHE A 100 1.23 -7.84 2.81
C PHE A 100 0.03 -7.60 1.88
N ASP A 101 0.22 -7.72 0.57
CA ASP A 101 -0.85 -7.51 -0.40
C ASP A 101 -1.97 -8.55 -0.27
N ASN A 102 -1.62 -9.83 -0.11
CA ASN A 102 -2.60 -10.92 -0.17
C ASN A 102 -3.21 -11.24 1.20
N TYR A 103 -2.44 -11.19 2.28
CA TYR A 103 -2.88 -11.71 3.57
C TYR A 103 -3.26 -10.62 4.59
N LEU A 104 -2.78 -9.39 4.42
CA LEU A 104 -3.22 -8.24 5.23
C LEU A 104 -4.12 -7.30 4.44
N HIS A 105 -3.73 -6.93 3.21
CA HIS A 105 -4.47 -5.94 2.42
C HIS A 105 -5.83 -6.48 1.96
N THR A 106 -5.89 -7.71 1.44
CA THR A 106 -7.15 -8.31 0.96
C THR A 106 -8.25 -8.35 2.03
N PRO A 107 -8.03 -8.89 3.24
CA PRO A 107 -9.05 -8.85 4.29
C PRO A 107 -9.32 -7.42 4.78
N MET A 108 -8.33 -6.53 4.85
CA MET A 108 -8.54 -5.12 5.19
C MET A 108 -9.48 -4.43 4.19
N GLN A 109 -9.31 -4.67 2.88
CA GLN A 109 -10.23 -4.14 1.87
C GLN A 109 -11.66 -4.68 2.03
N LYS A 110 -11.83 -5.92 2.49
CA LYS A 110 -13.15 -6.48 2.78
C LYS A 110 -13.86 -5.65 3.84
N PHE A 111 -13.16 -5.24 4.92
CA PHE A 111 -13.74 -4.36 5.95
C PHE A 111 -14.18 -3.02 5.39
N ALA A 112 -13.28 -2.35 4.62
CA ALA A 112 -13.57 -1.05 4.03
C ALA A 112 -14.73 -1.13 3.03
N ASN A 113 -14.69 -2.10 2.13
CA ASN A 113 -15.72 -2.27 1.10
C ASN A 113 -17.10 -2.61 1.68
N ASP A 114 -17.15 -3.40 2.74
CA ASP A 114 -18.42 -3.75 3.38
C ASP A 114 -19.08 -2.54 4.04
N ARG A 115 -18.29 -1.65 4.67
CA ARG A 115 -18.79 -0.41 5.26
C ARG A 115 -19.34 0.57 4.22
N LEU A 116 -18.85 0.52 2.97
CA LEU A 116 -19.36 1.32 1.86
C LEU A 116 -20.66 0.78 1.26
N ARG A 117 -21.07 -0.44 1.62
CA ARG A 117 -22.33 -1.03 1.17
C ARG A 117 -23.52 -0.44 1.94
N PRO A 118 -24.70 -0.35 1.30
CA PRO A 118 -25.95 -0.17 2.02
C PRO A 118 -26.13 -1.25 3.11
N ALA A 119 -26.72 -0.90 4.24
CA ALA A 119 -26.80 -1.78 5.41
C ALA A 119 -27.37 -3.17 5.10
N GLU A 120 -28.39 -3.22 4.24
CA GLU A 120 -29.09 -4.45 3.82
C GLU A 120 -28.26 -5.33 2.88
N LYS A 121 -27.13 -4.82 2.36
CA LYS A 121 -26.21 -5.55 1.46
C LYS A 121 -24.87 -5.87 2.13
N ARG A 122 -24.73 -5.61 3.41
CA ARG A 122 -23.55 -5.98 4.18
C ARG A 122 -23.44 -7.49 4.32
N ASP A 123 -22.20 -7.96 4.41
CA ASP A 123 -21.85 -9.37 4.48
C ASP A 123 -21.19 -9.70 5.83
N PRO A 124 -21.98 -9.89 6.91
CA PRO A 124 -21.42 -10.14 8.23
C PRO A 124 -20.64 -11.47 8.29
N PHE A 125 -21.02 -12.48 7.52
CA PHE A 125 -20.30 -13.74 7.46
C PHE A 125 -18.90 -13.54 6.87
N GLY A 126 -18.80 -12.95 5.68
CA GLY A 126 -17.51 -12.67 5.06
C GLY A 126 -16.64 -11.67 5.84
N LEU A 127 -17.26 -10.82 6.70
CA LEU A 127 -16.47 -9.98 7.62
C LEU A 127 -15.81 -10.79 8.71
N GLU A 128 -16.46 -11.80 9.30
CA GLU A 128 -15.86 -12.67 10.31
C GLU A 128 -14.73 -13.53 9.72
N GLU A 129 -14.90 -14.04 8.49
CA GLU A 129 -13.83 -14.70 7.76
C GLU A 129 -12.62 -13.76 7.55
N ALA A 130 -12.87 -12.53 7.10
CA ALA A 130 -11.83 -11.54 6.90
C ALA A 130 -11.11 -11.16 8.20
N LYS A 131 -11.84 -11.05 9.34
CA LYS A 131 -11.23 -10.82 10.66
C LYS A 131 -10.31 -11.96 11.07
N THR A 132 -10.75 -13.20 10.86
CA THR A 132 -9.96 -14.39 11.16
C THR A 132 -8.68 -14.41 10.33
N ALA A 133 -8.80 -14.17 9.01
CA ALA A 133 -7.65 -14.11 8.11
C ALA A 133 -6.69 -12.98 8.46
N TYR A 134 -7.20 -11.77 8.75
CA TYR A 134 -6.38 -10.61 9.11
C TYR A 134 -5.62 -10.86 10.42
N ARG A 135 -6.27 -11.45 11.43
CA ARG A 135 -5.64 -11.81 12.69
C ARG A 135 -4.51 -12.82 12.50
N ALA A 136 -4.76 -13.89 11.73
CA ALA A 136 -3.72 -14.89 11.45
C ALA A 136 -2.50 -14.27 10.75
N ALA A 137 -2.71 -13.32 9.85
CA ALA A 137 -1.61 -12.59 9.21
C ALA A 137 -0.89 -11.65 10.20
N LEU A 138 -1.60 -11.02 11.12
CA LEU A 138 -0.97 -10.24 12.21
C LEU A 138 -0.15 -11.12 13.15
N ASP A 139 -0.62 -12.32 13.50
CA ASP A 139 0.12 -13.29 14.34
C ASP A 139 1.47 -13.68 13.69
N ILE A 140 1.45 -13.90 12.36
CA ILE A 140 2.66 -14.16 11.57
C ILE A 140 3.58 -12.93 11.59
N LEU A 141 3.06 -11.74 11.32
CA LEU A 141 3.84 -10.51 11.33
C LEU A 141 4.45 -10.22 12.70
N GLU A 142 3.69 -10.41 13.78
CA GLU A 142 4.15 -10.20 15.16
C GLU A 142 5.36 -11.07 15.50
N SER A 143 5.35 -12.31 15.01
CA SER A 143 6.50 -13.23 15.14
C SER A 143 7.67 -12.81 14.25
N ASP A 144 7.40 -12.48 12.99
CA ASP A 144 8.41 -12.21 11.97
C ASP A 144 9.16 -10.91 12.17
N ILE A 145 8.46 -9.84 12.55
CA ILE A 145 9.10 -8.54 12.78
C ILE A 145 10.05 -8.59 13.98
N GLY A 146 9.70 -9.34 15.02
CA GLY A 146 10.55 -9.57 16.17
C GLY A 146 11.16 -8.29 16.73
N THR A 147 12.50 -8.20 16.66
CA THR A 147 13.29 -7.02 17.05
C THR A 147 13.84 -6.22 15.86
N LYS A 148 13.46 -6.60 14.65
CA LYS A 148 13.96 -5.95 13.42
C LYS A 148 13.44 -4.52 13.30
N THR A 149 14.23 -3.68 12.64
CA THR A 149 13.80 -2.31 12.29
C THR A 149 12.78 -2.34 11.17
N TRP A 150 13.07 -3.06 10.08
CA TRP A 150 12.21 -3.29 8.92
C TRP A 150 11.98 -4.78 8.74
N ILE A 151 11.00 -5.15 7.91
CA ILE A 151 10.56 -6.55 7.85
C ILE A 151 11.66 -7.55 7.47
N LEU A 152 12.65 -7.12 6.72
CA LEU A 152 13.81 -7.95 6.31
C LEU A 152 15.13 -7.58 7.02
N GLY A 153 15.09 -6.76 8.07
CA GLY A 153 16.27 -6.38 8.85
C GLY A 153 16.44 -4.88 8.99
N ASP A 154 17.61 -4.36 8.62
CA ASP A 154 17.94 -2.95 8.83
C ASP A 154 17.68 -2.06 7.60
N GLU A 155 17.50 -2.66 6.42
CA GLU A 155 17.26 -1.95 5.19
C GLU A 155 15.76 -1.85 4.86
N PHE A 156 15.33 -0.63 4.50
CA PHE A 156 13.97 -0.37 4.05
C PHE A 156 13.78 -0.83 2.60
N THR A 157 12.74 -1.63 2.34
CA THR A 157 12.52 -2.27 1.05
C THR A 157 11.10 -2.05 0.51
N MET A 158 10.83 -2.55 -0.70
CA MET A 158 9.48 -2.58 -1.28
C MET A 158 8.47 -3.30 -0.36
N ALA A 159 8.92 -4.29 0.42
CA ALA A 159 8.08 -4.99 1.37
C ALA A 159 7.54 -4.06 2.47
N ASP A 160 8.36 -3.10 2.93
CA ASP A 160 7.96 -2.12 3.92
C ASP A 160 7.00 -1.07 3.32
N CYS A 161 7.17 -0.72 2.04
CA CYS A 161 6.19 0.08 1.30
C CYS A 161 4.81 -0.61 1.27
N ALA A 162 4.79 -1.94 1.12
CA ALA A 162 3.57 -2.74 1.09
C ALA A 162 2.94 -2.92 2.48
N ALA A 163 3.74 -2.89 3.55
CA ALA A 163 3.28 -3.11 4.93
C ALA A 163 2.47 -1.93 5.50
N GLY A 164 2.93 -0.71 5.25
CA GLY A 164 2.35 0.50 5.86
C GLY A 164 0.85 0.65 5.65
N PRO A 165 0.36 0.68 4.41
CA PRO A 165 -1.06 0.95 4.14
C PRO A 165 -2.04 -0.07 4.75
N PRO A 166 -1.87 -1.40 4.59
CA PRO A 166 -2.82 -2.36 5.17
C PRO A 166 -2.81 -2.37 6.70
N LEU A 167 -1.66 -2.08 7.34
CA LEU A 167 -1.61 -1.93 8.79
C LEU A 167 -2.31 -0.65 9.25
N PHE A 168 -2.08 0.48 8.58
CA PHE A 168 -2.70 1.76 8.88
C PHE A 168 -4.23 1.73 8.76
N TYR A 169 -4.74 1.22 7.64
CA TYR A 169 -6.18 1.11 7.43
C TYR A 169 -6.79 -0.04 8.24
N GLY A 170 -6.04 -1.10 8.50
CA GLY A 170 -6.47 -2.21 9.35
C GLY A 170 -6.69 -1.78 10.79
N ASP A 171 -5.79 -0.99 11.38
CA ASP A 171 -5.96 -0.42 12.72
C ASP A 171 -7.26 0.41 12.85
N ARG A 172 -7.70 1.03 11.77
CA ARG A 172 -8.95 1.81 11.71
C ARG A 172 -10.19 0.97 11.41
N CYS A 173 -10.08 0.00 10.51
CA CYS A 173 -11.23 -0.73 9.98
C CYS A 173 -11.49 -2.05 10.71
N TYR A 174 -10.46 -2.81 11.04
CA TYR A 174 -10.56 -4.01 11.86
C TYR A 174 -10.75 -3.66 13.33
N GLY A 175 -10.03 -2.65 13.80
CA GLY A 175 -9.96 -2.18 15.17
C GLY A 175 -8.52 -2.22 15.71
N PRO A 176 -8.27 -1.51 16.80
CA PRO A 176 -6.93 -1.38 17.33
C PRO A 176 -6.38 -2.75 17.77
N PHE A 177 -5.19 -3.09 17.27
CA PHE A 177 -4.50 -4.34 17.58
C PHE A 177 -3.30 -4.16 18.53
N ARG A 178 -3.14 -2.97 19.12
CA ARG A 178 -2.03 -2.62 20.04
C ARG A 178 -1.85 -3.62 21.19
N ALA A 179 -2.95 -4.03 21.81
CA ALA A 179 -2.89 -4.94 22.95
C ALA A 179 -2.51 -6.38 22.59
N SER A 180 -2.89 -6.81 21.37
CA SER A 180 -2.67 -8.19 20.91
C SER A 180 -1.38 -8.35 20.09
N HIS A 181 -0.94 -7.29 19.36
CA HIS A 181 0.20 -7.34 18.45
C HIS A 181 1.09 -6.09 18.63
N PRO A 182 1.74 -5.93 19.79
CA PRO A 182 2.47 -4.72 20.13
C PRO A 182 3.68 -4.46 19.22
N LYS A 183 4.36 -5.50 18.71
CA LYS A 183 5.51 -5.34 17.81
C LYS A 183 5.08 -4.91 16.41
N SER A 184 4.00 -5.48 15.92
CA SER A 184 3.40 -5.11 14.63
C SER A 184 2.95 -3.65 14.65
N LEU A 185 2.39 -3.20 15.79
CA LEU A 185 2.01 -1.81 15.92
C LEU A 185 3.22 -0.88 16.08
N ALA A 186 4.25 -1.27 16.83
CA ALA A 186 5.49 -0.51 16.90
C ALA A 186 6.18 -0.40 15.53
N TYR A 187 6.05 -1.43 14.68
CA TYR A 187 6.48 -1.40 13.29
C TYR A 187 5.65 -0.41 12.47
N LEU A 188 4.32 -0.41 12.61
CA LEU A 188 3.45 0.58 11.97
C LEU A 188 3.80 2.01 12.40
N ASP A 189 4.05 2.24 13.70
CA ASP A 189 4.44 3.55 14.22
C ASP A 189 5.76 4.04 13.55
N ARG A 190 6.75 3.15 13.37
CA ARG A 190 8.00 3.47 12.64
C ARG A 190 7.75 3.78 11.17
N LEU A 191 6.91 2.99 10.51
CA LEU A 191 6.51 3.23 9.11
C LEU A 191 5.86 4.60 8.96
N MET A 192 4.90 4.95 9.81
CA MET A 192 4.21 6.24 9.77
C MET A 192 5.13 7.42 10.10
N ALA A 193 6.15 7.23 10.92
CA ALA A 193 7.14 8.24 11.23
C ALA A 193 8.17 8.46 10.11
N ARG A 194 8.28 7.52 9.17
CA ARG A 194 9.20 7.65 8.03
C ARG A 194 8.73 8.79 7.11
N PRO A 195 9.63 9.71 6.69
CA PRO A 195 9.26 10.93 5.97
C PRO A 195 8.39 10.69 4.73
N SER A 196 8.68 9.63 3.97
CA SER A 196 7.93 9.24 2.77
C SER A 196 6.48 8.88 3.07
N TYR A 197 6.24 8.03 4.06
CA TYR A 197 4.88 7.62 4.41
C TYR A 197 4.14 8.73 5.18
N ALA A 198 4.84 9.45 6.07
CA ALA A 198 4.28 10.63 6.73
C ALA A 198 3.78 11.67 5.70
N ARG A 199 4.51 11.85 4.59
CA ARG A 199 4.08 12.72 3.48
C ARG A 199 2.83 12.20 2.79
N ALA A 200 2.79 10.91 2.41
CA ALA A 200 1.61 10.30 1.80
C ALA A 200 0.36 10.43 2.69
N LEU A 201 0.51 10.22 3.99
CA LEU A 201 -0.58 10.38 4.95
C LEU A 201 -1.05 11.82 5.10
N ARG A 202 -0.14 12.81 5.10
CA ARG A 202 -0.51 14.23 5.11
C ARG A 202 -1.29 14.64 3.86
N GLU A 203 -0.87 14.16 2.69
CA GLU A 203 -1.55 14.42 1.43
C GLU A 203 -2.94 13.74 1.36
N ALA A 204 -3.12 12.61 2.04
CA ALA A 204 -4.41 11.93 2.17
C ALA A 204 -5.34 12.57 3.20
N GLN A 205 -4.83 13.31 4.18
CA GLN A 205 -5.60 13.85 5.32
C GLN A 205 -6.85 14.64 4.91
N PRO A 206 -6.83 15.52 3.89
CA PRO A 206 -8.03 16.26 3.46
C PRO A 206 -9.19 15.35 3.03
N TYR A 207 -8.89 14.11 2.63
CA TYR A 207 -9.84 13.11 2.14
C TYR A 207 -10.34 12.15 3.23
N PHE A 208 -9.79 12.19 4.45
CA PHE A 208 -10.18 11.25 5.52
C PHE A 208 -11.64 11.31 5.91
N HIS A 209 -12.33 12.41 5.64
CA HIS A 209 -13.78 12.53 5.83
C HIS A 209 -14.58 11.56 4.92
N LEU A 210 -13.98 11.04 3.85
CA LEU A 210 -14.56 10.06 2.92
C LEU A 210 -14.32 8.60 3.38
N LEU A 211 -13.50 8.38 4.43
CA LEU A 211 -13.31 7.03 4.95
C LEU A 211 -14.60 6.51 5.55
N PRO A 212 -14.95 5.24 5.31
CA PRO A 212 -16.13 4.64 5.89
C PRO A 212 -16.01 4.58 7.41
N LYS A 213 -17.06 5.05 8.09
CA LYS A 213 -17.17 5.05 9.56
C LYS A 213 -17.59 3.70 10.11
#